data_1439fa2920530884c1bc11777f7cc194
#
_entry.id   1439fa2920530884c1bc11777f7cc194
#
_cell.length_a   1.000
_cell.length_b   1.000
_cell.length_c   1.000
_cell.angle_alpha   90.00
_cell.angle_beta   90.00
_cell.angle_gamma   90.00
#
_symmetry.space_group_name_H-M   'P 1'
#
loop_
_entity.id
_entity.type
_entity.pdbx_description
1 polymer ?
#
loop_
_entity_poly.entity_id
_entity_poly.type
_entity_poly.pdbx_seq_one_letter_code
_entity_poly.pdbx_strand_id
1 'polypeptide(L)'
;VVAAQLGEEAISTSVLAGAIGLIIVIIFMIIAYRVPGVVAGIALILYTSLMLITLNAFDITLTLPGIAGIILGIGMAVDANVIIYARIREEIGAGVSVRNSIKSGFSKAFSAIFDGNITTLIAAFVLMWLGSGTVKGFAYTLALGIVISMFTALVVSRLIVNALYAVGVRDPKFYGSAKERKAVDFLGKKKVFFAISIILILCGPAAMFANSHAGNKALNYSLEFSGGTSTTVTFNEDMDIKTIDSEVTPVVEEVTGDKNVQPTKVVGTNQVVIKTRSLNQSEREALQSALVEKFGVDDSTISTESISSTVSSEMRRDAIVAVIVATICMLLYIWFRFKDIRFASSAVLALLHDVLVVLAFYAIARVSVGNTFIACMLTIVGYSINATIVIFDRIRENLHSGSREKLAEIVNTSITQTLTRSIYTSFTTFVMVAVLYIMGVSSIREFAAP
;
A
#
# COMPACT_ATOMS: atom_id res chain seq x y z
N VAL A 1 -7.09 -0.09 -29.76
CA VAL A 1 -8.23 0.80 -29.41
C VAL A 1 -8.79 0.41 -28.06
N VAL A 2 -9.06 -0.89 -27.79
CA VAL A 2 -9.60 -1.37 -26.51
C VAL A 2 -8.64 -1.08 -25.34
N ALA A 3 -7.34 -1.25 -25.51
CA ALA A 3 -6.34 -0.95 -24.46
C ALA A 3 -6.30 0.54 -24.08
N ALA A 4 -6.52 1.45 -25.04
CA ALA A 4 -6.57 2.89 -24.79
C ALA A 4 -7.83 3.28 -24.00
N GLN A 5 -8.97 2.68 -24.30
CA GLN A 5 -10.25 2.94 -23.64
C GLN A 5 -10.24 2.43 -22.18
N LEU A 6 -9.69 1.24 -21.93
CA LEU A 6 -9.50 0.71 -20.58
C LEU A 6 -8.54 1.58 -19.75
N GLY A 7 -7.51 2.14 -20.40
CA GLY A 7 -6.58 3.07 -19.75
C GLY A 7 -7.25 4.38 -19.35
N GLU A 8 -8.10 4.95 -20.22
CA GLU A 8 -8.84 6.18 -19.97
C GLU A 8 -9.85 6.01 -18.82
N GLU A 9 -10.59 4.90 -18.80
CA GLU A 9 -11.51 4.56 -17.72
C GLU A 9 -10.77 4.37 -16.40
N ALA A 10 -9.64 3.67 -16.40
CA ALA A 10 -8.82 3.48 -15.21
C ALA A 10 -8.29 4.81 -14.65
N ILE A 11 -7.88 5.74 -15.50
CA ILE A 11 -7.42 7.06 -15.09
C ILE A 11 -8.58 7.88 -14.52
N SER A 12 -9.70 7.97 -15.22
CA SER A 12 -10.84 8.78 -14.81
C SER A 12 -11.44 8.32 -13.47
N THR A 13 -11.64 7.02 -13.30
CA THR A 13 -12.14 6.44 -12.05
C THR A 13 -11.15 6.61 -10.90
N SER A 14 -9.85 6.50 -11.17
CA SER A 14 -8.80 6.68 -10.16
C SER A 14 -8.66 8.13 -9.74
N VAL A 15 -8.75 9.09 -10.65
CA VAL A 15 -8.74 10.53 -10.32
C VAL A 15 -9.94 10.88 -9.45
N LEU A 16 -11.13 10.36 -9.78
CA LEU A 16 -12.32 10.58 -8.97
C LEU A 16 -12.17 9.94 -7.58
N ALA A 17 -11.66 8.70 -7.49
CA ALA A 17 -11.36 8.04 -6.23
C ALA A 17 -10.35 8.83 -5.39
N GLY A 18 -9.27 9.30 -6.01
CA GLY A 18 -8.26 10.13 -5.36
C GLY A 18 -8.85 11.44 -4.82
N ALA A 19 -9.70 12.11 -5.58
CA ALA A 19 -10.36 13.36 -5.16
C ALA A 19 -11.32 13.12 -3.97
N ILE A 20 -12.14 12.08 -4.02
CA ILE A 20 -13.05 11.72 -2.93
C ILE A 20 -12.26 11.37 -1.67
N GLY A 21 -11.24 10.51 -1.79
CA GLY A 21 -10.37 10.14 -0.68
C GLY A 21 -9.67 11.35 -0.06
N LEU A 22 -9.13 12.25 -0.89
CA LEU A 22 -8.49 13.48 -0.45
C LEU A 22 -9.47 14.37 0.36
N ILE A 23 -10.70 14.54 -0.11
CA ILE A 23 -11.72 15.33 0.59
C ILE A 23 -12.05 14.70 1.95
N ILE A 24 -12.26 13.38 2.00
CA ILE A 24 -12.56 12.68 3.26
C ILE A 24 -11.41 12.84 4.25
N VAL A 25 -10.17 12.67 3.79
CA VAL A 25 -8.97 12.80 4.63
C VAL A 25 -8.80 14.23 5.13
N ILE A 26 -9.04 15.26 4.29
CA ILE A 26 -9.00 16.67 4.71
C ILE A 26 -10.04 16.94 5.79
N ILE A 27 -11.28 16.49 5.60
CA ILE A 27 -12.36 16.66 6.59
C ILE A 27 -11.97 15.98 7.91
N PHE A 28 -11.45 14.73 7.85
CA PHE A 28 -10.98 14.03 9.02
C PHE A 28 -9.88 14.80 9.76
N MET A 29 -8.88 15.33 9.03
CA MET A 29 -7.79 16.11 9.63
C MET A 29 -8.27 17.39 10.30
N ILE A 30 -9.26 18.08 9.71
CA ILE A 30 -9.86 19.28 10.32
C ILE A 30 -10.58 18.92 11.63
N ILE A 31 -11.36 17.84 11.63
CA ILE A 31 -12.06 17.36 12.83
C ILE A 31 -11.06 16.93 13.92
N ALA A 32 -10.03 16.19 13.53
CA ALA A 32 -9.04 15.62 14.46
C ALA A 32 -8.10 16.69 15.04
N TYR A 33 -7.62 17.63 14.21
CA TYR A 33 -6.55 18.57 14.55
C TYR A 33 -6.93 20.06 14.50
N ARG A 34 -8.18 20.40 14.15
CA ARG A 34 -8.69 21.78 14.09
C ARG A 34 -7.87 22.64 13.10
N VAL A 35 -7.30 23.77 13.55
CA VAL A 35 -6.53 24.69 12.69
C VAL A 35 -5.30 24.00 12.06
N PRO A 36 -4.46 23.27 12.77
CA PRO A 36 -3.42 22.43 12.13
C PRO A 36 -3.97 21.47 11.08
N GLY A 37 -5.19 20.94 11.28
CA GLY A 37 -5.86 20.10 10.27
C GLY A 37 -6.18 20.83 8.97
N VAL A 38 -6.58 22.11 9.05
CA VAL A 38 -6.75 22.95 7.85
C VAL A 38 -5.43 23.15 7.13
N VAL A 39 -4.34 23.37 7.89
CA VAL A 39 -2.99 23.48 7.30
C VAL A 39 -2.57 22.17 6.61
N ALA A 40 -2.88 21.02 7.22
CA ALA A 40 -2.66 19.72 6.55
C ALA A 40 -3.44 19.61 5.24
N GLY A 41 -4.69 20.07 5.21
CA GLY A 41 -5.50 20.09 3.99
C GLY A 41 -4.85 20.92 2.88
N ILE A 42 -4.38 22.12 3.20
CA ILE A 42 -3.66 22.99 2.25
C ILE A 42 -2.36 22.30 1.77
N ALA A 43 -1.61 21.71 2.69
CA ALA A 43 -0.38 20.98 2.36
C ALA A 43 -0.64 19.77 1.45
N LEU A 44 -1.77 19.06 1.63
CA LEU A 44 -2.16 17.93 0.78
C LEU A 44 -2.60 18.37 -0.63
N ILE A 45 -3.33 19.47 -0.74
CA ILE A 45 -3.67 20.05 -2.05
C ILE A 45 -2.39 20.44 -2.79
N LEU A 46 -1.46 21.10 -2.09
CA LEU A 46 -0.18 21.46 -2.68
C LEU A 46 0.67 20.23 -3.03
N TYR A 47 0.68 19.19 -2.18
CA TYR A 47 1.32 17.90 -2.46
C TYR A 47 0.80 17.30 -3.76
N THR A 48 -0.52 17.19 -3.91
CA THR A 48 -1.15 16.63 -5.11
C THR A 48 -0.83 17.46 -6.36
N SER A 49 -0.87 18.79 -6.26
CA SER A 49 -0.52 19.68 -7.35
C SER A 49 0.96 19.56 -7.75
N LEU A 50 1.87 19.56 -6.78
CA LEU A 50 3.31 19.38 -7.04
C LEU A 50 3.60 18.01 -7.64
N MET A 51 2.91 16.97 -7.19
CA MET A 51 3.04 15.61 -7.73
C MET A 51 2.69 15.59 -9.22
N LEU A 52 1.54 16.13 -9.60
CA LEU A 52 1.11 16.19 -11.00
C LEU A 52 2.05 17.03 -11.87
N ILE A 53 2.50 18.19 -11.37
CA ILE A 53 3.48 19.05 -12.06
C ILE A 53 4.80 18.29 -12.26
N THR A 54 5.29 17.60 -11.23
CA THR A 54 6.55 16.87 -11.29
C THR A 54 6.48 15.70 -12.28
N LEU A 55 5.39 14.94 -12.28
CA LEU A 55 5.17 13.85 -13.23
C LEU A 55 5.18 14.35 -14.67
N ASN A 56 4.52 15.47 -14.92
CA ASN A 56 4.49 16.09 -16.25
C ASN A 56 5.86 16.66 -16.63
N ALA A 57 6.55 17.33 -15.71
CA ALA A 57 7.85 17.97 -15.97
C ALA A 57 8.97 16.96 -16.30
N PHE A 58 8.92 15.77 -15.70
CA PHE A 58 9.89 14.70 -15.94
C PHE A 58 9.41 13.66 -16.96
N ASP A 59 8.28 13.89 -17.61
CA ASP A 59 7.68 13.00 -18.64
C ASP A 59 7.57 11.53 -18.15
N ILE A 60 7.14 11.36 -16.87
CA ILE A 60 7.06 10.05 -16.26
C ILE A 60 5.79 9.34 -16.72
N THR A 61 5.97 8.20 -17.36
CA THR A 61 4.86 7.36 -17.82
C THR A 61 4.09 6.80 -16.61
N LEU A 62 2.79 7.11 -16.53
CA LEU A 62 1.89 6.58 -15.52
C LEU A 62 1.53 5.13 -15.84
N THR A 63 1.82 4.24 -14.90
CA THR A 63 1.36 2.85 -14.90
C THR A 63 0.18 2.67 -13.95
N LEU A 64 -0.66 1.64 -14.11
CA LEU A 64 -1.78 1.39 -13.19
C LEU A 64 -1.32 1.27 -11.72
N PRO A 65 -0.27 0.51 -11.38
CA PRO A 65 0.31 0.54 -10.04
C PRO A 65 0.85 1.93 -9.66
N GLY A 66 1.38 2.70 -10.61
CA GLY A 66 1.85 4.07 -10.37
C GLY A 66 0.73 5.01 -9.96
N ILE A 67 -0.44 4.93 -10.58
CA ILE A 67 -1.64 5.69 -10.20
C ILE A 67 -2.08 5.30 -8.78
N ALA A 68 -2.14 4.00 -8.48
CA ALA A 68 -2.43 3.52 -7.13
C ALA A 68 -1.41 4.05 -6.11
N GLY A 69 -0.11 4.09 -6.48
CA GLY A 69 0.96 4.66 -5.68
C GLY A 69 0.78 6.16 -5.39
N ILE A 70 0.30 6.96 -6.34
CA ILE A 70 -0.01 8.38 -6.13
C ILE A 70 -1.13 8.54 -5.09
N ILE A 71 -2.22 7.79 -5.25
CA ILE A 71 -3.38 7.84 -4.35
C ILE A 71 -3.00 7.39 -2.93
N LEU A 72 -2.25 6.30 -2.82
CA LEU A 72 -1.69 5.85 -1.55
C LEU A 72 -0.73 6.90 -0.97
N GLY A 73 0.06 7.56 -1.82
CA GLY A 73 0.97 8.64 -1.46
C GLY A 73 0.26 9.82 -0.79
N ILE A 74 -0.99 10.13 -1.16
CA ILE A 74 -1.82 11.13 -0.46
C ILE A 74 -2.07 10.69 0.99
N GLY A 75 -2.41 9.42 1.21
CA GLY A 75 -2.57 8.85 2.56
C GLY A 75 -1.28 8.97 3.39
N MET A 76 -0.14 8.60 2.81
CA MET A 76 1.16 8.69 3.47
C MET A 76 1.64 10.14 3.69
N ALA A 77 1.28 11.08 2.82
CA ALA A 77 1.63 12.49 2.98
C ALA A 77 0.98 13.13 4.23
N VAL A 78 -0.14 12.58 4.69
CA VAL A 78 -0.78 13.01 5.95
C VAL A 78 0.01 12.57 7.17
N ASP A 79 0.68 11.42 7.12
CA ASP A 79 1.34 10.80 8.28
C ASP A 79 2.34 11.74 8.95
N ALA A 80 3.16 12.45 8.16
CA ALA A 80 4.10 13.42 8.67
C ALA A 80 3.40 14.56 9.43
N ASN A 81 2.29 15.07 8.90
CA ASN A 81 1.48 16.10 9.56
C ASN A 81 0.83 15.59 10.85
N VAL A 82 0.31 14.35 10.86
CA VAL A 82 -0.24 13.70 12.05
C VAL A 82 0.81 13.60 13.15
N ILE A 83 2.05 13.19 12.81
CA ILE A 83 3.16 13.09 13.76
C ILE A 83 3.49 14.45 14.37
N ILE A 84 3.61 15.49 13.54
CA ILE A 84 3.92 16.86 13.99
C ILE A 84 2.82 17.40 14.90
N TYR A 85 1.56 17.29 14.47
CA TYR A 85 0.45 17.90 15.20
C TYR A 85 0.12 17.14 16.49
N ALA A 86 0.34 15.83 16.53
CA ALA A 86 0.26 15.06 17.77
C ALA A 86 1.28 15.57 18.79
N ARG A 87 2.53 15.81 18.37
CA ARG A 87 3.57 16.38 19.23
C ARG A 87 3.25 17.80 19.71
N ILE A 88 2.73 18.67 18.84
CA ILE A 88 2.28 20.02 19.21
C ILE A 88 1.21 19.93 20.31
N ARG A 89 0.23 19.04 20.17
CA ARG A 89 -0.84 18.84 21.14
C ARG A 89 -0.35 18.26 22.48
N GLU A 90 0.64 17.38 22.45
CA GLU A 90 1.32 16.84 23.65
C GLU A 90 2.00 17.98 24.42
N GLU A 91 2.78 18.84 23.76
CA GLU A 91 3.46 19.98 24.37
C GLU A 91 2.46 21.00 24.96
N ILE A 92 1.38 21.32 24.26
CA ILE A 92 0.32 22.19 24.76
C ILE A 92 -0.36 21.55 25.98
N GLY A 93 -0.60 20.24 25.96
CA GLY A 93 -1.18 19.50 27.07
C GLY A 93 -0.28 19.50 28.32
N ALA A 94 1.03 19.55 28.13
CA ALA A 94 2.04 19.69 29.19
C ALA A 94 2.18 21.15 29.71
N GLY A 95 1.37 22.11 29.21
CA GLY A 95 1.40 23.49 29.65
C GLY A 95 2.41 24.39 28.93
N VAL A 96 3.05 23.91 27.88
CA VAL A 96 4.00 24.69 27.08
C VAL A 96 3.24 25.72 26.21
N SER A 97 3.79 26.93 26.06
CA SER A 97 3.18 27.95 25.22
C SER A 97 3.05 27.50 23.77
N VAL A 98 2.00 27.92 23.06
CA VAL A 98 1.71 27.52 21.67
C VAL A 98 2.92 27.74 20.76
N ARG A 99 3.61 28.88 20.88
CA ARG A 99 4.81 29.18 20.09
C ARG A 99 5.91 28.13 20.28
N ASN A 100 6.20 27.80 21.54
CA ASN A 100 7.22 26.82 21.85
C ASN A 100 6.78 25.40 21.51
N SER A 101 5.49 25.10 21.66
CA SER A 101 4.90 23.81 21.26
C SER A 101 5.01 23.60 19.75
N ILE A 102 4.77 24.63 18.93
CA ILE A 102 4.99 24.56 17.47
C ILE A 102 6.46 24.26 17.17
N LYS A 103 7.38 25.03 17.75
CA LYS A 103 8.83 24.84 17.53
C LYS A 103 9.29 23.44 17.98
N SER A 104 8.90 23.02 19.17
CA SER A 104 9.24 21.70 19.74
C SER A 104 8.62 20.56 18.94
N GLY A 105 7.34 20.69 18.54
CA GLY A 105 6.62 19.67 17.78
C GLY A 105 7.28 19.35 16.44
N PHE A 106 7.64 20.38 15.65
CA PHE A 106 8.39 20.18 14.41
C PHE A 106 9.79 19.61 14.63
N SER A 107 10.51 20.06 15.66
CA SER A 107 11.86 19.58 15.97
C SER A 107 11.86 18.12 16.44
N LYS A 108 10.97 17.74 17.36
CA LYS A 108 10.87 16.39 17.89
C LYS A 108 10.33 15.38 16.88
N ALA A 109 9.42 15.82 16.00
CA ALA A 109 8.85 14.97 14.96
C ALA A 109 9.83 14.69 13.80
N PHE A 110 10.80 15.57 13.57
CA PHE A 110 11.70 15.51 12.42
C PHE A 110 12.41 14.16 12.28
N SER A 111 12.99 13.65 13.36
CA SER A 111 13.73 12.38 13.35
C SER A 111 12.84 11.22 12.90
N ALA A 112 11.66 11.06 13.52
CA ALA A 112 10.75 9.96 13.20
C ALA A 112 10.23 10.05 11.76
N ILE A 113 9.91 11.27 11.27
CA ILE A 113 9.45 11.50 9.90
C ILE A 113 10.58 11.18 8.91
N PHE A 114 11.79 11.67 9.17
CA PHE A 114 12.94 11.44 8.30
C PHE A 114 13.27 9.96 8.21
N ASP A 115 13.41 9.28 9.35
CA ASP A 115 13.77 7.86 9.40
C ASP A 115 12.72 6.97 8.72
N GLY A 116 11.43 7.21 8.97
CA GLY A 116 10.35 6.46 8.33
C GLY A 116 10.30 6.63 6.80
N ASN A 117 10.51 7.86 6.33
CA ASN A 117 10.51 8.13 4.89
C ASN A 117 11.76 7.61 4.19
N ILE A 118 12.94 7.65 4.82
CA ILE A 118 14.18 7.10 4.25
C ILE A 118 14.05 5.58 4.07
N THR A 119 13.44 4.85 5.00
CA THR A 119 13.23 3.40 4.82
C THR A 119 12.37 3.09 3.60
N THR A 120 11.31 3.85 3.40
CA THR A 120 10.43 3.68 2.23
C THR A 120 11.12 4.13 0.93
N LEU A 121 11.94 5.20 0.97
CA LEU A 121 12.78 5.61 -0.16
C LEU A 121 13.79 4.54 -0.55
N ILE A 122 14.42 3.85 0.40
CA ILE A 122 15.32 2.72 0.13
C ILE A 122 14.58 1.64 -0.67
N ALA A 123 13.37 1.27 -0.25
CA ALA A 123 12.54 0.31 -0.98
C ALA A 123 12.22 0.78 -2.40
N ALA A 124 11.83 2.05 -2.56
CA ALA A 124 11.54 2.64 -3.86
C ALA A 124 12.77 2.65 -4.77
N PHE A 125 13.96 3.04 -4.27
CA PHE A 125 15.19 3.04 -5.06
C PHE A 125 15.61 1.63 -5.50
N VAL A 126 15.48 0.63 -4.64
CA VAL A 126 15.76 -0.76 -5.01
C VAL A 126 14.83 -1.23 -6.11
N LEU A 127 13.53 -0.88 -6.03
CA LEU A 127 12.56 -1.17 -7.10
C LEU A 127 12.86 -0.41 -8.40
N MET A 128 13.30 0.83 -8.32
CA MET A 128 13.71 1.59 -9.52
C MET A 128 14.90 0.94 -10.22
N TRP A 129 15.81 0.34 -9.46
CA TRP A 129 17.02 -0.29 -9.98
C TRP A 129 16.77 -1.72 -10.47
N LEU A 130 16.14 -2.57 -9.65
CA LEU A 130 15.96 -4.00 -9.91
C LEU A 130 14.59 -4.36 -10.48
N GLY A 131 13.59 -3.49 -10.35
CA GLY A 131 12.25 -3.74 -10.86
C GLY A 131 12.18 -3.72 -12.38
N SER A 132 11.12 -4.30 -12.92
CA SER A 132 10.83 -4.33 -14.36
C SER A 132 9.45 -3.74 -14.67
N GLY A 133 9.25 -3.25 -15.89
CA GLY A 133 7.95 -2.82 -16.40
C GLY A 133 7.18 -1.86 -15.48
N THR A 134 5.96 -2.25 -15.15
CA THR A 134 5.01 -1.45 -14.37
C THR A 134 5.46 -1.17 -12.92
N VAL A 135 6.32 -2.04 -12.36
CA VAL A 135 6.86 -1.87 -10.99
C VAL A 135 7.78 -0.66 -10.90
N LYS A 136 8.57 -0.38 -11.95
CA LYS A 136 9.39 0.84 -12.01
C LYS A 136 8.53 2.11 -11.97
N GLY A 137 7.44 2.14 -12.72
CA GLY A 137 6.51 3.28 -12.71
C GLY A 137 5.96 3.55 -11.30
N PHE A 138 5.56 2.49 -10.58
CA PHE A 138 5.17 2.59 -9.18
C PHE A 138 6.30 3.13 -8.29
N ALA A 139 7.53 2.63 -8.46
CA ALA A 139 8.67 3.05 -7.65
C ALA A 139 9.02 4.54 -7.86
N TYR A 140 8.93 5.05 -9.10
CA TYR A 140 9.12 6.49 -9.39
C TYR A 140 8.05 7.34 -8.69
N THR A 141 6.77 6.97 -8.82
CA THR A 141 5.69 7.73 -8.19
C THR A 141 5.78 7.70 -6.67
N LEU A 142 6.15 6.56 -6.08
CA LEU A 142 6.36 6.41 -4.65
C LEU A 142 7.52 7.29 -4.15
N ALA A 143 8.68 7.22 -4.81
CA ALA A 143 9.86 8.00 -4.41
C ALA A 143 9.59 9.51 -4.48
N LEU A 144 9.01 9.99 -5.58
CA LEU A 144 8.63 11.39 -5.74
C LEU A 144 7.59 11.81 -4.71
N GLY A 145 6.57 10.99 -4.48
CA GLY A 145 5.54 11.24 -3.47
C GLY A 145 6.14 11.43 -2.08
N ILE A 146 7.09 10.59 -1.68
CA ILE A 146 7.76 10.70 -0.38
C ILE A 146 8.55 12.01 -0.28
N VAL A 147 9.34 12.36 -1.29
CA VAL A 147 10.15 13.60 -1.27
C VAL A 147 9.25 14.84 -1.20
N ILE A 148 8.19 14.88 -2.01
CA ILE A 148 7.23 15.98 -2.02
C ILE A 148 6.46 16.05 -0.68
N SER A 149 6.05 14.91 -0.12
CA SER A 149 5.35 14.87 1.17
C SER A 149 6.23 15.38 2.32
N MET A 150 7.50 15.01 2.35
CA MET A 150 8.45 15.55 3.33
C MET A 150 8.60 17.07 3.18
N PHE A 151 8.71 17.57 1.96
CA PHE A 151 8.79 19.00 1.71
C PHE A 151 7.52 19.73 2.17
N THR A 152 6.34 19.25 1.79
CA THR A 152 5.08 19.89 2.17
C THR A 152 4.81 19.83 3.67
N ALA A 153 5.14 18.73 4.34
CA ALA A 153 4.94 18.61 5.79
C ALA A 153 5.97 19.39 6.62
N LEU A 154 7.26 19.31 6.28
CA LEU A 154 8.32 19.89 7.11
C LEU A 154 8.57 21.38 6.81
N VAL A 155 8.36 21.81 5.56
CA VAL A 155 8.62 23.20 5.15
C VAL A 155 7.31 23.96 5.06
N VAL A 156 6.39 23.54 4.18
CA VAL A 156 5.17 24.31 3.89
C VAL A 156 4.24 24.36 5.10
N SER A 157 3.93 23.23 5.72
CA SER A 157 3.07 23.20 6.91
C SER A 157 3.68 24.02 8.05
N ARG A 158 5.00 23.99 8.23
CA ARG A 158 5.68 24.78 9.24
C ARG A 158 5.54 26.29 8.99
N LEU A 159 5.70 26.73 7.74
CA LEU A 159 5.55 28.13 7.36
C LEU A 159 4.13 28.62 7.59
N ILE A 160 3.11 27.85 7.16
CA ILE A 160 1.71 28.21 7.31
C ILE A 160 1.31 28.26 8.79
N VAL A 161 1.68 27.28 9.60
CA VAL A 161 1.38 27.26 11.05
C VAL A 161 2.00 28.47 11.75
N ASN A 162 3.26 28.82 11.43
CA ASN A 162 3.91 29.99 12.01
C ASN A 162 3.27 31.30 11.53
N ALA A 163 2.85 31.39 10.27
CA ALA A 163 2.15 32.55 9.73
C ALA A 163 0.81 32.75 10.43
N LEU A 164 0.02 31.69 10.62
CA LEU A 164 -1.26 31.74 11.35
C LEU A 164 -1.05 32.19 12.80
N TYR A 165 0.00 31.71 13.47
CA TYR A 165 0.36 32.17 14.80
C TYR A 165 0.71 33.67 14.82
N ALA A 166 1.43 34.16 13.82
CA ALA A 166 1.81 35.58 13.70
C ALA A 166 0.59 36.49 13.44
N VAL A 167 -0.37 36.04 12.65
CA VAL A 167 -1.63 36.77 12.34
C VAL A 167 -2.58 36.82 13.55
N GLY A 168 -2.34 36.01 14.60
CA GLY A 168 -3.13 36.14 15.84
C GLY A 168 -3.84 34.83 16.27
N VAL A 169 -3.67 33.70 15.57
CA VAL A 169 -4.21 32.40 15.99
C VAL A 169 -3.31 31.82 17.08
N ARG A 170 -3.46 32.34 18.32
CA ARG A 170 -2.55 32.03 19.45
C ARG A 170 -3.20 31.24 20.58
N ASP A 171 -4.55 31.14 20.59
CA ASP A 171 -5.24 30.39 21.65
C ASP A 171 -4.99 28.89 21.51
N PRO A 172 -4.58 28.21 22.59
CA PRO A 172 -4.40 26.74 22.62
C PRO A 172 -5.61 25.94 22.13
N LYS A 173 -6.82 26.52 22.27
CA LYS A 173 -8.07 25.89 21.80
C LYS A 173 -8.06 25.62 20.28
N PHE A 174 -7.39 26.44 19.49
CA PHE A 174 -7.29 26.24 18.04
C PHE A 174 -6.39 25.07 17.65
N TYR A 175 -5.43 24.74 18.50
CA TYR A 175 -4.48 23.65 18.25
C TYR A 175 -4.92 22.33 18.94
N GLY A 176 -5.74 22.44 19.99
CA GLY A 176 -6.12 21.33 20.85
C GLY A 176 -5.00 20.94 21.81
N SER A 177 -5.35 20.15 22.82
CA SER A 177 -4.42 19.60 23.80
C SER A 177 -4.62 18.09 23.92
N ALA A 178 -3.55 17.35 24.07
CA ALA A 178 -3.61 15.94 24.42
C ALA A 178 -3.62 15.80 25.95
N LYS A 179 -4.58 15.03 26.48
CA LYS A 179 -4.56 14.63 27.89
C LYS A 179 -3.70 13.38 28.04
N GLU A 180 -2.90 13.36 29.09
CA GLU A 180 -2.21 12.13 29.48
C GLU A 180 -3.22 11.00 29.73
N ARG A 181 -2.97 9.85 29.11
CA ARG A 181 -3.76 8.64 29.30
C ARG A 181 -3.03 7.70 30.22
N LYS A 182 -3.77 6.99 31.07
CA LYS A 182 -3.19 5.88 31.82
C LYS A 182 -2.58 4.86 30.86
N ALA A 183 -1.38 4.39 31.16
CA ALA A 183 -0.73 3.37 30.36
C ALA A 183 -1.59 2.11 30.32
N VAL A 184 -1.82 1.60 29.12
CA VAL A 184 -2.51 0.33 28.90
C VAL A 184 -1.50 -0.79 29.01
N ASP A 185 -1.84 -1.85 29.72
CA ASP A 185 -0.95 -3.00 29.90
C ASP A 185 -1.01 -3.93 28.68
N PHE A 186 -0.21 -3.59 27.65
CA PHE A 186 -0.03 -4.41 26.45
C PHE A 186 0.87 -5.62 26.74
N LEU A 187 1.94 -5.43 27.50
CA LEU A 187 2.90 -6.49 27.80
C LEU A 187 2.31 -7.60 28.69
N GLY A 188 1.40 -7.27 29.60
CA GLY A 188 0.67 -8.27 30.36
C GLY A 188 -0.19 -9.19 29.49
N LYS A 189 -0.73 -8.64 28.38
CA LYS A 189 -1.56 -9.38 27.43
C LYS A 189 -0.78 -9.98 26.25
N LYS A 190 0.56 -9.96 26.26
CA LYS A 190 1.41 -10.43 25.15
C LYS A 190 1.07 -11.85 24.65
N LYS A 191 0.73 -12.78 25.57
CA LYS A 191 0.37 -14.16 25.17
C LYS A 191 -0.84 -14.21 24.25
N VAL A 192 -1.84 -13.34 24.47
CA VAL A 192 -3.05 -13.26 23.62
C VAL A 192 -2.69 -12.72 22.26
N PHE A 193 -1.89 -11.65 22.19
CA PHE A 193 -1.47 -11.06 20.90
C PHE A 193 -0.61 -12.05 20.10
N PHE A 194 0.34 -12.75 20.74
CA PHE A 194 1.12 -13.78 20.06
C PHE A 194 0.26 -14.94 19.57
N ALA A 195 -0.72 -15.40 20.37
CA ALA A 195 -1.63 -16.47 19.94
C ALA A 195 -2.44 -16.07 18.70
N ILE A 196 -3.00 -14.85 18.68
CA ILE A 196 -3.72 -14.32 17.52
C ILE A 196 -2.80 -14.26 16.29
N SER A 197 -1.58 -13.71 16.44
CA SER A 197 -0.60 -13.61 15.36
C SER A 197 -0.21 -14.96 14.79
N ILE A 198 0.04 -15.95 15.64
CA ILE A 198 0.41 -17.31 15.21
C ILE A 198 -0.75 -17.94 14.45
N ILE A 199 -2.00 -17.80 14.91
CA ILE A 199 -3.17 -18.31 14.21
C ILE A 199 -3.28 -17.69 12.82
N LEU A 200 -3.17 -16.35 12.71
CA LEU A 200 -3.24 -15.65 11.43
C LEU A 200 -2.14 -16.12 10.47
N ILE A 201 -0.91 -16.27 10.95
CA ILE A 201 0.20 -16.77 10.12
C ILE A 201 -0.05 -18.20 9.66
N LEU A 202 -0.54 -19.08 10.55
CA LEU A 202 -0.80 -20.49 10.21
C LEU A 202 -1.96 -20.67 9.22
N CYS A 203 -2.91 -19.72 9.16
CA CYS A 203 -3.96 -19.73 8.14
C CYS A 203 -3.40 -19.69 6.71
N GLY A 204 -2.23 -19.07 6.50
CA GLY A 204 -1.57 -19.00 5.19
C GLY A 204 -1.18 -20.37 4.63
N PRO A 205 -0.25 -21.10 5.28
CA PRO A 205 0.10 -22.47 4.87
C PRO A 205 -1.10 -23.41 4.81
N ALA A 206 -2.06 -23.29 5.73
CA ALA A 206 -3.29 -24.08 5.70
C ALA A 206 -4.12 -23.81 4.45
N ALA A 207 -4.29 -22.54 4.06
CA ALA A 207 -4.98 -22.17 2.84
C ALA A 207 -4.21 -22.62 1.58
N MET A 208 -2.87 -22.48 1.56
CA MET A 208 -2.04 -22.98 0.45
C MET A 208 -2.17 -24.48 0.27
N PHE A 209 -2.19 -25.24 1.37
CA PHE A 209 -2.38 -26.68 1.35
C PHE A 209 -3.79 -27.06 0.85
N ALA A 210 -4.84 -26.39 1.35
CA ALA A 210 -6.21 -26.60 0.91
C ALA A 210 -6.38 -26.30 -0.59
N ASN A 211 -5.81 -25.19 -1.08
CA ASN A 211 -5.83 -24.85 -2.50
C ASN A 211 -5.14 -25.94 -3.35
N SER A 212 -3.98 -26.44 -2.90
CA SER A 212 -3.25 -27.50 -3.60
C SER A 212 -4.02 -28.80 -3.64
N HIS A 213 -4.75 -29.15 -2.57
CA HIS A 213 -5.59 -30.35 -2.50
C HIS A 213 -6.85 -30.23 -3.39
N ALA A 214 -7.34 -29.01 -3.60
CA ALA A 214 -8.45 -28.71 -4.52
C ALA A 214 -8.04 -28.68 -6.00
N GLY A 215 -6.81 -29.08 -6.35
CA GLY A 215 -6.31 -29.08 -7.72
C GLY A 215 -5.83 -27.73 -8.23
N ASN A 216 -5.80 -26.70 -7.38
CA ASN A 216 -5.32 -25.37 -7.72
C ASN A 216 -3.85 -25.19 -7.33
N LYS A 217 -3.17 -24.18 -7.90
CA LYS A 217 -1.87 -23.75 -7.39
C LYS A 217 -2.01 -23.17 -5.98
N ALA A 218 -1.01 -23.34 -5.12
CA ALA A 218 -0.99 -22.84 -3.74
C ALA A 218 -1.35 -21.34 -3.65
N LEU A 219 -0.82 -20.54 -4.57
CA LEU A 219 -1.14 -19.12 -4.79
C LEU A 219 -1.70 -18.93 -6.20
N ASN A 220 -2.51 -17.89 -6.39
CA ASN A 220 -3.02 -17.51 -7.70
C ASN A 220 -2.01 -16.60 -8.41
N TYR A 221 -1.13 -17.18 -9.24
CA TYR A 221 -0.14 -16.40 -9.97
C TYR A 221 -0.78 -15.67 -11.14
N SER A 222 -0.41 -14.39 -11.32
CA SER A 222 -0.75 -13.61 -12.50
C SER A 222 -0.01 -14.10 -13.75
N LEU A 223 -0.40 -13.58 -14.90
CA LEU A 223 0.25 -13.91 -16.16
C LEU A 223 1.74 -13.55 -16.17
N GLU A 224 2.12 -12.43 -15.55
CA GLU A 224 3.51 -11.98 -15.47
C GLU A 224 4.40 -13.00 -14.76
N PHE A 225 3.85 -13.77 -13.80
CA PHE A 225 4.62 -14.74 -13.02
C PHE A 225 4.41 -16.19 -13.46
N SER A 226 3.29 -16.51 -14.09
CA SER A 226 3.03 -17.86 -14.60
C SER A 226 3.52 -18.04 -16.04
N GLY A 227 3.56 -16.98 -16.81
CA GLY A 227 3.69 -17.04 -18.25
C GLY A 227 2.41 -17.60 -18.89
N GLY A 228 2.35 -17.60 -20.21
CA GLY A 228 1.20 -18.11 -20.96
C GLY A 228 0.45 -17.03 -21.71
N THR A 229 -0.78 -17.33 -22.07
CA THR A 229 -1.72 -16.39 -22.71
C THR A 229 -2.95 -16.23 -21.83
N SER A 230 -3.40 -14.99 -21.66
CA SER A 230 -4.63 -14.64 -20.96
C SER A 230 -5.58 -14.00 -21.98
N THR A 231 -6.73 -14.62 -22.19
CA THR A 231 -7.79 -14.10 -23.05
C THR A 231 -8.95 -13.66 -22.18
N THR A 232 -9.24 -12.37 -22.17
CA THR A 232 -10.40 -11.81 -21.45
C THR A 232 -11.53 -11.64 -22.44
N VAL A 233 -12.69 -12.21 -22.13
CA VAL A 233 -13.89 -12.21 -22.98
C VAL A 233 -15.05 -11.66 -22.19
N THR A 234 -15.84 -10.76 -22.79
CA THR A 234 -17.11 -10.30 -22.22
C THR A 234 -18.26 -11.06 -22.89
N PHE A 235 -18.91 -11.93 -22.15
CA PHE A 235 -20.07 -12.69 -22.67
C PHE A 235 -21.33 -11.83 -22.66
N ASN A 236 -22.31 -12.20 -23.49
CA ASN A 236 -23.59 -11.51 -23.58
C ASN A 236 -24.45 -11.69 -22.31
N GLU A 237 -24.26 -12.81 -21.61
CA GLU A 237 -24.96 -13.15 -20.38
C GLU A 237 -24.00 -13.43 -19.25
N ASP A 238 -24.47 -13.30 -18.02
CA ASP A 238 -23.70 -13.63 -16.83
C ASP A 238 -23.66 -15.14 -16.63
N MET A 239 -22.56 -15.79 -17.01
CA MET A 239 -22.36 -17.23 -16.87
C MET A 239 -21.82 -17.57 -15.48
N ASP A 240 -22.33 -18.62 -14.87
CA ASP A 240 -21.74 -19.16 -13.65
C ASP A 240 -20.46 -19.98 -13.97
N ILE A 241 -19.66 -20.25 -12.95
CA ILE A 241 -18.36 -20.94 -13.13
C ILE A 241 -18.54 -22.36 -13.70
N LYS A 242 -19.64 -23.03 -13.35
CA LYS A 242 -19.94 -24.39 -13.84
C LYS A 242 -20.28 -24.41 -15.31
N THR A 243 -21.02 -23.43 -15.78
CA THR A 243 -21.35 -23.26 -17.20
C THR A 243 -20.08 -22.93 -17.99
N ILE A 244 -19.21 -22.06 -17.45
CA ILE A 244 -17.92 -21.74 -18.07
C ILE A 244 -17.07 -23.03 -18.19
N ASP A 245 -16.99 -23.83 -17.12
CA ASP A 245 -16.21 -25.08 -17.14
C ASP A 245 -16.78 -26.13 -18.08
N SER A 246 -18.11 -26.19 -18.25
CA SER A 246 -18.75 -27.20 -19.10
C SER A 246 -18.87 -26.81 -20.57
N GLU A 247 -18.97 -25.53 -20.88
CA GLU A 247 -19.23 -25.05 -22.24
C GLU A 247 -18.03 -24.33 -22.87
N VAL A 248 -17.36 -23.44 -22.12
CA VAL A 248 -16.27 -22.61 -22.63
C VAL A 248 -14.95 -23.37 -22.61
N THR A 249 -14.63 -24.01 -21.49
CA THR A 249 -13.36 -24.72 -21.32
C THR A 249 -13.09 -25.77 -22.39
N PRO A 250 -14.05 -26.66 -22.77
CA PRO A 250 -13.81 -27.66 -23.82
C PRO A 250 -13.50 -27.04 -25.19
N VAL A 251 -14.13 -25.90 -25.51
CA VAL A 251 -13.85 -25.16 -26.76
C VAL A 251 -12.43 -24.63 -26.79
N VAL A 252 -11.99 -24.07 -25.67
CA VAL A 252 -10.62 -23.54 -25.52
C VAL A 252 -9.60 -24.68 -25.59
N GLU A 253 -9.88 -25.81 -24.93
CA GLU A 253 -9.01 -26.99 -24.96
C GLU A 253 -8.88 -27.56 -26.37
N GLU A 254 -9.97 -27.63 -27.12
CA GLU A 254 -9.99 -28.13 -28.50
C GLU A 254 -9.14 -27.25 -29.40
N VAL A 255 -9.29 -25.93 -29.31
CA VAL A 255 -8.57 -24.97 -30.18
C VAL A 255 -7.12 -24.81 -29.83
N THR A 256 -6.82 -24.76 -28.52
CA THR A 256 -5.46 -24.48 -28.05
C THR A 256 -4.62 -25.74 -27.81
N GLY A 257 -5.25 -26.90 -27.72
CA GLY A 257 -4.60 -28.15 -27.29
C GLY A 257 -4.09 -28.13 -25.84
N ASP A 258 -4.48 -27.12 -25.05
CA ASP A 258 -4.08 -27.00 -23.64
C ASP A 258 -5.12 -27.66 -22.74
N LYS A 259 -4.73 -28.72 -22.03
CA LYS A 259 -5.57 -29.45 -21.07
C LYS A 259 -5.62 -28.79 -19.68
N ASN A 260 -4.86 -27.71 -19.46
CA ASN A 260 -4.78 -27.00 -18.19
C ASN A 260 -5.37 -25.59 -18.28
N VAL A 261 -6.44 -25.44 -19.05
CA VAL A 261 -7.16 -24.17 -19.14
C VAL A 261 -7.69 -23.76 -17.79
N GLN A 262 -7.46 -22.49 -17.42
CA GLN A 262 -7.91 -21.94 -16.13
C GLN A 262 -8.85 -20.76 -16.38
N PRO A 263 -10.16 -20.99 -16.48
CA PRO A 263 -11.12 -19.91 -16.56
C PRO A 263 -11.31 -19.27 -15.16
N THR A 264 -11.48 -17.96 -15.15
CA THR A 264 -11.73 -17.18 -13.93
C THR A 264 -12.81 -16.15 -14.23
N LYS A 265 -13.93 -16.21 -13.52
CA LYS A 265 -15.00 -15.23 -13.65
C LYS A 265 -14.63 -13.95 -12.89
N VAL A 266 -14.86 -12.80 -13.52
CA VAL A 266 -14.76 -11.50 -12.84
C VAL A 266 -16.08 -11.19 -12.14
N VAL A 267 -16.05 -11.17 -10.81
CA VAL A 267 -17.25 -11.00 -9.98
C VAL A 267 -17.95 -9.66 -10.28
N GLY A 268 -19.26 -9.72 -10.50
CA GLY A 268 -20.09 -8.53 -10.78
C GLY A 268 -20.04 -8.05 -12.24
N THR A 269 -19.46 -8.85 -13.13
CA THR A 269 -19.40 -8.56 -14.57
C THR A 269 -19.66 -9.83 -15.37
N ASN A 270 -19.93 -9.68 -16.68
CA ASN A 270 -20.01 -10.79 -17.63
C ASN A 270 -18.64 -11.19 -18.19
N GLN A 271 -17.54 -10.75 -17.56
CA GLN A 271 -16.21 -11.02 -18.04
C GLN A 271 -15.66 -12.33 -17.49
N VAL A 272 -15.00 -13.08 -18.36
CA VAL A 272 -14.26 -14.30 -18.04
C VAL A 272 -12.83 -14.15 -18.53
N VAL A 273 -11.88 -14.38 -17.66
CA VAL A 273 -10.45 -14.41 -17.97
C VAL A 273 -10.03 -15.87 -18.14
N ILE A 274 -9.58 -16.24 -19.32
CA ILE A 274 -9.17 -17.60 -19.68
C ILE A 274 -7.64 -17.62 -19.79
N LYS A 275 -6.98 -18.34 -18.90
CA LYS A 275 -5.53 -18.52 -18.92
C LYS A 275 -5.18 -19.86 -19.56
N THR A 276 -4.26 -19.82 -20.53
CA THR A 276 -3.76 -20.96 -21.28
C THR A 276 -2.23 -20.97 -21.31
N ARG A 277 -1.63 -22.02 -21.87
CA ARG A 277 -0.23 -22.00 -22.25
C ARG A 277 0.07 -20.81 -23.18
N SER A 278 1.34 -20.54 -23.43
CA SER A 278 1.71 -19.53 -24.43
C SER A 278 1.20 -19.93 -25.82
N LEU A 279 0.35 -19.10 -26.39
CA LEU A 279 -0.24 -19.28 -27.73
C LEU A 279 0.53 -18.43 -28.74
N ASN A 280 0.78 -18.99 -29.92
CA ASN A 280 1.29 -18.24 -31.06
C ASN A 280 0.18 -17.39 -31.68
N GLN A 281 0.51 -16.60 -32.69
CA GLN A 281 -0.47 -15.68 -33.29
C GLN A 281 -1.65 -16.41 -33.92
N SER A 282 -1.39 -17.47 -34.69
CA SER A 282 -2.44 -18.25 -35.36
C SER A 282 -3.37 -18.96 -34.36
N GLU A 283 -2.83 -19.47 -33.26
CA GLU A 283 -3.64 -20.07 -32.19
C GLU A 283 -4.52 -19.04 -31.48
N ARG A 284 -4.03 -17.83 -31.29
CA ARG A 284 -4.80 -16.73 -30.70
C ARG A 284 -5.95 -16.30 -31.60
N GLU A 285 -5.68 -16.14 -32.91
CA GLU A 285 -6.69 -15.79 -33.89
C GLU A 285 -7.75 -16.92 -34.02
N ALA A 286 -7.33 -18.17 -33.99
CA ALA A 286 -8.24 -19.31 -33.99
C ALA A 286 -9.12 -19.35 -32.75
N LEU A 287 -8.55 -19.09 -31.57
CA LEU A 287 -9.29 -19.01 -30.32
C LEU A 287 -10.31 -17.88 -30.32
N GLN A 288 -9.90 -16.69 -30.79
CA GLN A 288 -10.78 -15.53 -30.91
C GLN A 288 -11.96 -15.82 -31.86
N SER A 289 -11.67 -16.38 -33.04
CA SER A 289 -12.70 -16.78 -34.02
C SER A 289 -13.67 -17.82 -33.44
N ALA A 290 -13.17 -18.83 -32.73
CA ALA A 290 -14.00 -19.86 -32.11
C ALA A 290 -14.92 -19.30 -31.02
N LEU A 291 -14.43 -18.36 -30.21
CA LEU A 291 -15.24 -17.70 -29.17
C LEU A 291 -16.35 -16.84 -29.78
N VAL A 292 -16.05 -16.09 -30.83
CA VAL A 292 -17.04 -15.30 -31.59
C VAL A 292 -18.08 -16.22 -32.22
N GLU A 293 -17.65 -17.29 -32.89
CA GLU A 293 -18.56 -18.18 -33.65
C GLU A 293 -19.47 -19.02 -32.70
N LYS A 294 -18.91 -19.57 -31.65
CA LYS A 294 -19.65 -20.46 -30.74
C LYS A 294 -20.51 -19.72 -29.69
N PHE A 295 -20.07 -18.57 -29.23
CA PHE A 295 -20.75 -17.84 -28.13
C PHE A 295 -21.34 -16.50 -28.58
N GLY A 296 -21.17 -16.09 -29.83
CA GLY A 296 -21.71 -14.84 -30.35
C GLY A 296 -21.19 -13.58 -29.66
N VAL A 297 -20.00 -13.65 -29.05
CA VAL A 297 -19.38 -12.52 -28.34
C VAL A 297 -18.88 -11.50 -29.36
N ASP A 298 -18.90 -10.22 -28.97
CA ASP A 298 -18.35 -9.16 -29.82
C ASP A 298 -16.81 -9.26 -29.83
N ASP A 299 -16.26 -9.37 -31.03
CA ASP A 299 -14.82 -9.45 -31.27
C ASP A 299 -14.04 -8.29 -30.60
N SER A 300 -14.64 -7.10 -30.59
CA SER A 300 -14.06 -5.91 -29.94
C SER A 300 -13.93 -6.02 -28.42
N THR A 301 -14.66 -6.96 -27.80
CA THR A 301 -14.62 -7.20 -26.34
C THR A 301 -13.59 -8.25 -25.94
N ILE A 302 -12.95 -8.91 -26.90
CA ILE A 302 -11.92 -9.92 -26.64
C ILE A 302 -10.56 -9.23 -26.57
N SER A 303 -9.90 -9.34 -25.43
CA SER A 303 -8.54 -8.85 -25.20
C SER A 303 -7.61 -10.01 -24.87
N THR A 304 -6.50 -10.11 -25.61
CA THR A 304 -5.52 -11.19 -25.41
C THR A 304 -4.15 -10.63 -25.08
N GLU A 305 -3.59 -11.09 -23.97
CA GLU A 305 -2.24 -10.79 -23.51
C GLU A 305 -1.42 -12.07 -23.49
N SER A 306 -0.14 -12.01 -23.90
CA SER A 306 0.74 -13.18 -23.87
C SER A 306 2.12 -12.82 -23.36
N ILE A 307 2.62 -13.62 -22.43
CA ILE A 307 3.95 -13.48 -21.84
C ILE A 307 4.68 -14.81 -21.94
N SER A 308 5.89 -14.79 -22.53
CA SER A 308 6.69 -15.99 -22.64
C SER A 308 7.15 -16.49 -21.26
N SER A 309 7.35 -17.81 -21.13
CA SER A 309 7.83 -18.42 -19.88
C SER A 309 9.21 -17.90 -19.45
N THR A 310 10.06 -17.54 -20.40
CA THR A 310 11.38 -16.95 -20.13
C THR A 310 11.24 -15.59 -19.46
N VAL A 311 10.43 -14.70 -20.07
CA VAL A 311 10.19 -13.36 -19.52
C VAL A 311 9.54 -13.46 -18.13
N SER A 312 8.55 -14.33 -17.95
CA SER A 312 7.89 -14.49 -16.65
C SER A 312 8.83 -15.03 -15.56
N SER A 313 9.74 -15.93 -15.92
CA SER A 313 10.73 -16.45 -14.97
C SER A 313 11.75 -15.38 -14.55
N GLU A 314 12.17 -14.52 -15.48
CA GLU A 314 13.04 -13.37 -15.19
C GLU A 314 12.32 -12.36 -14.29
N MET A 315 11.10 -11.98 -14.63
CA MET A 315 10.31 -11.03 -13.83
C MET A 315 10.13 -11.54 -12.39
N ARG A 316 9.81 -12.81 -12.22
CA ARG A 316 9.64 -13.41 -10.88
C ARG A 316 10.95 -13.43 -10.10
N ARG A 317 12.08 -13.79 -10.74
CA ARG A 317 13.40 -13.79 -10.11
C ARG A 317 13.77 -12.37 -9.66
N ASP A 318 13.64 -11.40 -10.54
CA ASP A 318 13.99 -10.01 -10.29
C ASP A 318 13.14 -9.41 -9.17
N ALA A 319 11.86 -9.78 -9.12
CA ALA A 319 10.94 -9.44 -8.05
C ALA A 319 11.41 -9.96 -6.68
N ILE A 320 11.75 -11.24 -6.60
CA ILE A 320 12.23 -11.86 -5.35
C ILE A 320 13.55 -11.21 -4.92
N VAL A 321 14.47 -10.99 -5.85
CA VAL A 321 15.74 -10.31 -5.56
C VAL A 321 15.52 -8.91 -5.07
N ALA A 322 14.61 -8.13 -5.69
CA ALA A 322 14.29 -6.77 -5.28
C ALA A 322 13.74 -6.71 -3.84
N VAL A 323 12.82 -7.62 -3.49
CA VAL A 323 12.26 -7.69 -2.12
C VAL A 323 13.34 -8.02 -1.10
N ILE A 324 14.19 -9.01 -1.40
CA ILE A 324 15.29 -9.42 -0.50
C ILE A 324 16.28 -8.27 -0.31
N VAL A 325 16.74 -7.66 -1.39
CA VAL A 325 17.71 -6.55 -1.35
C VAL A 325 17.12 -5.34 -0.62
N ALA A 326 15.88 -4.95 -0.91
CA ALA A 326 15.21 -3.85 -0.22
C ALA A 326 15.10 -4.12 1.28
N THR A 327 14.68 -5.32 1.66
CA THR A 327 14.58 -5.73 3.06
C THR A 327 15.94 -5.65 3.77
N ILE A 328 17.00 -6.20 3.17
CA ILE A 328 18.35 -6.15 3.74
C ILE A 328 18.81 -4.69 3.89
N CYS A 329 18.66 -3.84 2.87
CA CYS A 329 19.04 -2.43 2.94
C CYS A 329 18.29 -1.68 4.04
N MET A 330 16.98 -1.91 4.19
CA MET A 330 16.18 -1.32 5.26
C MET A 330 16.64 -1.77 6.65
N LEU A 331 16.94 -3.06 6.81
CA LEU A 331 17.43 -3.62 8.07
C LEU A 331 18.79 -3.06 8.45
N LEU A 332 19.70 -2.93 7.49
CA LEU A 332 21.01 -2.29 7.70
C LEU A 332 20.83 -0.83 8.13
N TYR A 333 19.91 -0.10 7.51
CA TYR A 333 19.59 1.27 7.90
C TYR A 333 19.07 1.34 9.34
N ILE A 334 18.13 0.49 9.73
CA ILE A 334 17.56 0.46 11.08
C ILE A 334 18.65 0.11 12.11
N TRP A 335 19.47 -0.89 11.82
CA TRP A 335 20.58 -1.27 12.69
C TRP A 335 21.58 -0.11 12.90
N PHE A 336 21.97 0.56 11.84
CA PHE A 336 22.85 1.72 11.91
C PHE A 336 22.22 2.89 12.69
N ARG A 337 20.93 3.11 12.49
CA ARG A 337 20.18 4.23 13.09
C ARG A 337 19.95 4.06 14.60
N PHE A 338 19.56 2.89 15.03
CA PHE A 338 19.26 2.65 16.44
C PHE A 338 20.47 2.20 17.25
N LYS A 339 21.51 1.68 16.63
CA LYS A 339 22.75 1.18 17.26
C LYS A 339 22.52 0.14 18.37
N ASP A 340 21.32 -0.47 18.41
CA ASP A 340 20.93 -1.49 19.39
C ASP A 340 20.30 -2.67 18.64
N ILE A 341 20.91 -3.83 18.78
CA ILE A 341 20.48 -5.07 18.16
C ILE A 341 19.05 -5.48 18.55
N ARG A 342 18.60 -5.08 19.74
CA ARG A 342 17.27 -5.41 20.26
C ARG A 342 16.18 -4.71 19.45
N PHE A 343 16.37 -3.42 19.16
CA PHE A 343 15.44 -2.69 18.30
C PHE A 343 15.46 -3.22 16.85
N ALA A 344 16.65 -3.48 16.31
CA ALA A 344 16.78 -4.01 14.96
C ALA A 344 16.11 -5.38 14.82
N SER A 345 16.39 -6.33 15.72
CA SER A 345 15.78 -7.66 15.68
C SER A 345 14.27 -7.64 15.90
N SER A 346 13.76 -6.76 16.76
CA SER A 346 12.31 -6.58 16.97
C SER A 346 11.62 -6.02 15.73
N ALA A 347 12.26 -5.06 15.03
CA ALA A 347 11.74 -4.54 13.76
C ALA A 347 11.68 -5.62 12.67
N VAL A 348 12.72 -6.46 12.57
CA VAL A 348 12.76 -7.60 11.63
C VAL A 348 11.62 -8.57 11.90
N LEU A 349 11.42 -8.95 13.17
CA LEU A 349 10.37 -9.89 13.54
C LEU A 349 8.97 -9.32 13.29
N ALA A 350 8.75 -8.03 13.58
CA ALA A 350 7.50 -7.36 13.29
C ALA A 350 7.23 -7.31 11.78
N LEU A 351 8.24 -6.96 10.99
CA LEU A 351 8.15 -6.93 9.53
C LEU A 351 7.85 -8.32 8.95
N LEU A 352 8.56 -9.35 9.41
CA LEU A 352 8.34 -10.73 8.96
C LEU A 352 6.91 -11.18 9.29
N HIS A 353 6.42 -10.85 10.49
CA HIS A 353 5.04 -11.10 10.89
C HIS A 353 4.05 -10.48 9.90
N ASP A 354 4.18 -9.18 9.59
CA ASP A 354 3.26 -8.47 8.72
C ASP A 354 3.29 -9.03 7.28
N VAL A 355 4.46 -9.33 6.76
CA VAL A 355 4.63 -9.99 5.45
C VAL A 355 3.93 -11.35 5.42
N LEU A 356 4.07 -12.18 6.46
CA LEU A 356 3.44 -13.49 6.53
C LEU A 356 1.91 -13.39 6.65
N VAL A 357 1.38 -12.43 7.38
CA VAL A 357 -0.06 -12.18 7.48
C VAL A 357 -0.64 -11.75 6.13
N VAL A 358 0.05 -10.86 5.42
CA VAL A 358 -0.38 -10.44 4.07
C VAL A 358 -0.32 -11.62 3.09
N LEU A 359 0.73 -12.43 3.14
CA LEU A 359 0.83 -13.64 2.32
C LEU A 359 -0.28 -14.64 2.62
N ALA A 360 -0.67 -14.77 3.90
CA ALA A 360 -1.83 -15.57 4.29
C ALA A 360 -3.13 -15.04 3.67
N PHE A 361 -3.33 -13.72 3.66
CA PHE A 361 -4.46 -13.10 2.99
C PHE A 361 -4.49 -13.42 1.49
N TYR A 362 -3.36 -13.30 0.78
CA TYR A 362 -3.26 -13.65 -0.64
C TYR A 362 -3.64 -15.13 -0.90
N ALA A 363 -3.21 -16.03 -0.03
CA ALA A 363 -3.55 -17.45 -0.14
C ALA A 363 -5.05 -17.72 0.08
N ILE A 364 -5.67 -17.06 1.06
CA ILE A 364 -7.09 -17.24 1.44
C ILE A 364 -8.00 -16.57 0.41
N ALA A 365 -7.76 -15.29 0.09
CA ALA A 365 -8.59 -14.50 -0.80
C ALA A 365 -8.35 -14.78 -2.28
N ARG A 366 -7.34 -15.60 -2.61
CA ARG A 366 -6.96 -15.93 -4.00
C ARG A 366 -6.65 -14.71 -4.86
N VAL A 367 -6.19 -13.62 -4.24
CA VAL A 367 -5.75 -12.43 -4.97
C VAL A 367 -4.56 -12.77 -5.85
N SER A 368 -4.46 -12.12 -7.01
CA SER A 368 -3.43 -12.38 -8.01
C SER A 368 -2.04 -11.98 -7.53
N VAL A 369 -1.07 -12.89 -7.64
CA VAL A 369 0.34 -12.69 -7.27
C VAL A 369 1.15 -12.36 -8.51
N GLY A 370 1.47 -11.09 -8.71
CA GLY A 370 2.21 -10.59 -9.87
C GLY A 370 2.99 -9.32 -9.53
N ASN A 371 3.16 -8.44 -10.51
CA ASN A 371 3.85 -7.17 -10.32
C ASN A 371 3.17 -6.29 -9.28
N THR A 372 1.85 -6.28 -9.26
CA THR A 372 1.03 -5.55 -8.27
C THR A 372 1.29 -6.04 -6.85
N PHE A 373 1.46 -7.37 -6.67
CA PHE A 373 1.85 -7.96 -5.39
C PHE A 373 3.18 -7.42 -4.87
N ILE A 374 4.18 -7.26 -5.74
CA ILE A 374 5.50 -6.72 -5.33
C ILE A 374 5.37 -5.30 -4.84
N ALA A 375 4.65 -4.46 -5.60
CA ALA A 375 4.40 -3.07 -5.24
C ALA A 375 3.66 -2.98 -3.88
N CYS A 376 2.62 -3.80 -3.68
CA CYS A 376 1.89 -3.92 -2.44
C CYS A 376 2.79 -4.34 -1.27
N MET A 377 3.55 -5.44 -1.43
CA MET A 377 4.43 -5.96 -0.39
C MET A 377 5.48 -4.94 0.05
N LEU A 378 6.13 -4.25 -0.87
CA LEU A 378 7.13 -3.24 -0.52
C LEU A 378 6.52 -1.98 0.11
N THR A 379 5.29 -1.63 -0.29
CA THR A 379 4.54 -0.57 0.38
C THR A 379 4.21 -0.94 1.83
N ILE A 380 3.70 -2.15 2.05
CA ILE A 380 3.38 -2.66 3.39
C ILE A 380 4.63 -2.72 4.25
N VAL A 381 5.74 -3.22 3.70
CA VAL A 381 7.04 -3.26 4.37
C VAL A 381 7.49 -1.85 4.79
N GLY A 382 7.44 -0.87 3.89
CA GLY A 382 7.81 0.52 4.19
C GLY A 382 6.90 1.16 5.23
N TYR A 383 5.59 0.91 5.14
CA TYR A 383 4.60 1.46 6.07
C TYR A 383 4.68 0.83 7.46
N SER A 384 4.83 -0.50 7.55
CA SER A 384 4.99 -1.23 8.81
C SER A 384 6.25 -0.78 9.57
N ILE A 385 7.36 -0.64 8.85
CA ILE A 385 8.61 -0.14 9.46
C ILE A 385 8.44 1.29 10.00
N ASN A 386 7.74 2.17 9.28
CA ASN A 386 7.48 3.54 9.74
C ASN A 386 6.71 3.56 11.06
N ALA A 387 5.66 2.76 11.18
CA ALA A 387 4.90 2.63 12.43
C ALA A 387 5.77 2.10 13.59
N THR A 388 6.61 1.12 13.31
CA THR A 388 7.55 0.54 14.29
C THR A 388 8.59 1.56 14.76
N ILE A 389 9.17 2.34 13.84
CA ILE A 389 10.16 3.40 14.14
C ILE A 389 9.55 4.44 15.07
N VAL A 390 8.31 4.86 14.84
CA VAL A 390 7.61 5.84 15.69
C VAL A 390 7.47 5.37 17.12
N ILE A 391 7.15 4.08 17.33
CA ILE A 391 7.06 3.48 18.66
C ILE A 391 8.45 3.38 19.31
N PHE A 392 9.45 2.94 18.57
CA PHE A 392 10.82 2.80 19.05
C PHE A 392 11.46 4.14 19.42
N ASP A 393 11.23 5.17 18.63
CA ASP A 393 11.70 6.52 18.93
C ASP A 393 11.08 7.03 20.24
N ARG A 394 9.80 6.74 20.50
CA ARG A 394 9.12 7.08 21.74
C ARG A 394 9.67 6.28 22.94
N ILE A 395 9.91 5.00 22.78
CA ILE A 395 10.53 4.16 23.83
C ILE A 395 11.91 4.73 24.18
N ARG A 396 12.70 5.08 23.17
CA ARG A 396 14.04 5.66 23.34
C ARG A 396 13.97 7.02 24.05
N GLU A 397 13.04 7.89 23.67
CA GLU A 397 12.80 9.18 24.32
C GLU A 397 12.49 8.98 25.82
N ASN A 398 11.56 8.08 26.14
CA ASN A 398 11.17 7.79 27.52
C ASN A 398 12.29 7.12 28.34
N LEU A 399 13.13 6.28 27.72
CA LEU A 399 14.32 5.70 28.37
C LEU A 399 15.36 6.76 28.74
N HIS A 400 15.55 7.79 27.89
CA HIS A 400 16.52 8.86 28.14
C HIS A 400 16.01 9.95 29.10
N SER A 401 14.71 9.98 29.39
CA SER A 401 14.12 10.96 30.31
C SER A 401 14.48 10.72 31.78
N GLY A 402 15.28 9.68 32.08
CA GLY A 402 15.77 9.39 33.43
C GLY A 402 14.71 8.77 34.36
N SER A 403 13.60 8.28 33.83
CA SER A 403 12.58 7.58 34.59
C SER A 403 13.15 6.35 35.30
N ARG A 404 12.87 6.23 36.62
CA ARG A 404 13.20 5.03 37.40
C ARG A 404 12.22 3.87 37.19
N GLU A 405 11.32 3.99 36.22
CA GLU A 405 10.32 2.99 35.91
C GLU A 405 10.96 1.71 35.36
N LYS A 406 10.29 0.59 35.56
CA LYS A 406 10.69 -0.68 34.93
C LYS A 406 10.53 -0.59 33.43
N LEU A 407 11.41 -1.25 32.69
CA LEU A 407 11.37 -1.28 31.21
C LEU A 407 9.97 -1.61 30.65
N ALA A 408 9.25 -2.53 31.30
CA ALA A 408 7.89 -2.91 30.91
C ALA A 408 6.90 -1.74 31.00
N GLU A 409 7.01 -0.91 32.03
CA GLU A 409 6.17 0.27 32.22
C GLU A 409 6.47 1.33 31.18
N ILE A 410 7.76 1.57 30.90
CA ILE A 410 8.20 2.50 29.84
C ILE A 410 7.65 2.07 28.48
N VAL A 411 7.72 0.79 28.13
CA VAL A 411 7.20 0.27 26.87
C VAL A 411 5.68 0.43 26.79
N ASN A 412 4.93 0.05 27.83
CA ASN A 412 3.48 0.22 27.88
C ASN A 412 3.06 1.69 27.73
N THR A 413 3.76 2.59 28.44
CA THR A 413 3.54 4.03 28.36
C THR A 413 3.83 4.56 26.96
N SER A 414 4.93 4.17 26.35
CA SER A 414 5.34 4.60 25.01
C SER A 414 4.34 4.16 23.93
N ILE A 415 3.89 2.90 23.98
CA ILE A 415 2.85 2.38 23.07
C ILE A 415 1.54 3.16 23.28
N THR A 416 1.13 3.39 24.52
CA THR A 416 -0.10 4.14 24.81
C THR A 416 -0.04 5.57 24.30
N GLN A 417 1.09 6.25 24.43
CA GLN A 417 1.32 7.61 23.94
C GLN A 417 1.27 7.70 22.40
N THR A 418 1.77 6.70 21.70
CA THR A 418 1.77 6.66 20.23
C THR A 418 0.49 6.12 19.62
N LEU A 419 -0.36 5.43 20.40
CA LEU A 419 -1.54 4.70 19.91
C LEU A 419 -2.52 5.57 19.09
N THR A 420 -2.87 6.76 19.62
CA THR A 420 -3.80 7.66 18.92
C THR A 420 -3.27 8.10 17.56
N ARG A 421 -1.98 8.38 17.50
CA ARG A 421 -1.28 8.73 16.25
C ARG A 421 -1.32 7.55 15.27
N SER A 422 -0.95 6.36 15.72
CA SER A 422 -0.98 5.15 14.88
C SER A 422 -2.38 4.85 14.34
N ILE A 423 -3.42 5.03 15.16
CA ILE A 423 -4.81 4.88 14.70
C ILE A 423 -5.16 5.91 13.64
N TYR A 424 -4.77 7.17 13.80
CA TYR A 424 -5.09 8.23 12.85
C TYR A 424 -4.36 8.05 11.51
N THR A 425 -3.08 7.68 11.53
CA THR A 425 -2.33 7.39 10.32
C THR A 425 -2.89 6.15 9.59
N SER A 426 -3.17 5.07 10.32
CA SER A 426 -3.82 3.89 9.72
C SER A 426 -5.20 4.21 9.15
N PHE A 427 -5.99 5.06 9.82
CA PHE A 427 -7.31 5.43 9.35
C PHE A 427 -7.25 6.25 8.06
N THR A 428 -6.35 7.25 7.97
CA THR A 428 -6.20 8.06 6.76
C THR A 428 -5.76 7.24 5.56
N THR A 429 -4.82 6.33 5.74
CA THR A 429 -4.37 5.41 4.69
C THR A 429 -5.46 4.41 4.32
N PHE A 430 -6.16 3.85 5.32
CA PHE A 430 -7.29 2.94 5.09
C PHE A 430 -8.40 3.59 4.26
N VAL A 431 -8.75 4.85 4.54
CA VAL A 431 -9.75 5.59 3.75
C VAL A 431 -9.33 5.69 2.29
N MET A 432 -8.07 6.05 2.02
CA MET A 432 -7.56 6.16 0.65
C MET A 432 -7.62 4.80 -0.08
N VAL A 433 -7.17 3.74 0.59
CA VAL A 433 -7.18 2.38 0.03
C VAL A 433 -8.61 1.86 -0.15
N ALA A 434 -9.51 2.12 0.80
CA ALA A 434 -10.91 1.69 0.72
C ALA A 434 -11.65 2.37 -0.45
N VAL A 435 -11.46 3.68 -0.62
CA VAL A 435 -12.05 4.41 -1.76
C VAL A 435 -11.49 3.87 -3.09
N LEU A 436 -10.19 3.60 -3.14
CA LEU A 436 -9.53 3.02 -4.30
C LEU A 436 -10.05 1.61 -4.61
N TYR A 437 -10.30 0.79 -3.59
CA TYR A 437 -10.86 -0.55 -3.74
C TYR A 437 -12.31 -0.52 -4.26
N ILE A 438 -13.14 0.39 -3.75
CA ILE A 438 -14.55 0.49 -4.12
C ILE A 438 -14.71 1.02 -5.56
N MET A 439 -13.93 2.04 -5.92
CA MET A 439 -14.09 2.76 -7.18
C MET A 439 -13.11 2.33 -8.27
N GLY A 440 -11.99 1.69 -7.92
CA GLY A 440 -10.95 1.33 -8.86
C GLY A 440 -11.35 0.23 -9.83
N VAL A 441 -10.70 0.19 -10.99
CA VAL A 441 -10.78 -0.94 -11.94
C VAL A 441 -10.13 -2.19 -11.36
N SER A 442 -10.39 -3.36 -11.96
CA SER A 442 -9.96 -4.67 -11.42
C SER A 442 -8.48 -4.73 -11.03
N SER A 443 -7.57 -4.25 -11.86
CA SER A 443 -6.13 -4.25 -11.57
C SER A 443 -5.74 -3.35 -10.39
N ILE A 444 -6.47 -2.27 -10.16
CA ILE A 444 -6.28 -1.37 -9.02
C ILE A 444 -6.88 -1.97 -7.75
N ARG A 445 -8.02 -2.66 -7.87
CA ARG A 445 -8.61 -3.41 -6.76
C ARG A 445 -7.70 -4.51 -6.25
N GLU A 446 -6.99 -5.22 -7.13
CA GLU A 446 -5.98 -6.22 -6.74
C GLU A 446 -4.83 -5.62 -5.90
N PHE A 447 -4.47 -4.36 -6.16
CA PHE A 447 -3.49 -3.64 -5.34
C PHE A 447 -4.05 -3.19 -3.99
N ALA A 448 -5.31 -2.78 -3.97
CA ALA A 448 -5.94 -2.19 -2.79
C ALA A 448 -6.58 -3.23 -1.84
N ALA A 449 -6.81 -4.47 -2.29
CA ALA A 449 -7.50 -5.49 -1.48
C ALA A 449 -6.69 -6.00 -0.28
N PRO A 450 -5.37 -6.25 -0.41
CA PRO A 450 -4.55 -6.72 0.73
C PRO A 450 -4.25 -5.63 1.72
#